data_5b7bb41a2f4248ef68383093da51bd35
#
_entry.id   5b7bb41a2f4248ef68383093da51bd35
#
_cell.length_a   1.000
_cell.length_b   1.000
_cell.length_c   1.000
_cell.angle_alpha   90.00
_cell.angle_beta   90.00
_cell.angle_gamma   90.00
#
_symmetry.space_group_name_H-M   'P 1'
#
loop_
_entity.id
_entity.type
_entity.pdbx_description
1 polymer ?
#
loop_
_entity_poly.entity_id
_entity_poly.type
_entity_poly.pdbx_seq_one_letter_code
_entity_poly.pdbx_strand_id
1 'polypeptide(L)'
;MSTPKHPEPTGMIRRKRRIEGSSAILLPFLANGEIDWVGFTAHVRRTVAAGLAPAVNMDTGFGNLIDDTIRRKALQITQAETGGKWFVAGAFVLDQPGAAFDLDAYARQIELIQQHGGTPVIFQSYGLTNQTDEQIVDAYVAIARHAPRFVGFELGQMFAPFGKIYSLEVYRGLMASPNASAPSTPRSVAT
;
A
#
# COMPACT_ATOMS: atom_id res chain seq x y z
N MET A 1 19.25 27.39 23.12
CA MET A 1 18.71 26.36 22.25
C MET A 1 17.35 26.84 21.74
N SER A 2 17.23 27.14 20.46
CA SER A 2 15.97 27.62 19.87
C SER A 2 15.04 26.42 19.69
N THR A 3 13.86 26.49 20.28
CA THR A 3 12.80 25.49 20.09
C THR A 3 12.46 25.42 18.59
N PRO A 4 12.42 24.24 17.96
CA PRO A 4 12.05 24.16 16.56
C PRO A 4 10.64 24.75 16.40
N LYS A 5 10.49 25.76 15.58
CA LYS A 5 9.21 26.33 15.22
C LYS A 5 8.40 25.26 14.45
N HIS A 6 7.42 24.68 15.10
CA HIS A 6 6.45 23.85 14.38
C HIS A 6 5.72 24.72 13.36
N PRO A 7 5.55 24.23 12.11
CA PRO A 7 4.80 24.98 11.12
C PRO A 7 3.34 25.15 11.58
N GLU A 8 2.83 26.37 11.43
CA GLU A 8 1.42 26.66 11.70
C GLU A 8 0.50 25.83 10.80
N PRO A 9 -0.33 24.93 11.33
CA PRO A 9 -1.17 24.01 10.53
C PRO A 9 -2.05 24.74 9.52
N THR A 10 -2.56 25.93 9.89
CA THR A 10 -3.41 26.75 9.02
C THR A 10 -2.65 27.29 7.80
N GLY A 11 -1.33 27.54 7.91
CA GLY A 11 -0.47 27.94 6.79
C GLY A 11 -0.22 26.81 5.79
N MET A 12 -0.48 25.56 6.17
CA MET A 12 -0.32 24.38 5.31
C MET A 12 -1.57 24.10 4.46
N ILE A 13 -2.69 24.77 4.74
CA ILE A 13 -3.95 24.57 4.03
C ILE A 13 -3.83 25.12 2.60
N ARG A 14 -3.90 24.24 1.62
CA ARG A 14 -4.00 24.64 0.20
C ARG A 14 -5.48 24.76 -0.17
N ARG A 15 -5.95 25.97 -0.42
CA ARG A 15 -7.32 26.20 -0.89
C ARG A 15 -7.51 25.56 -2.27
N LYS A 16 -8.71 25.00 -2.52
CA LYS A 16 -9.08 24.37 -3.80
C LYS A 16 -8.19 23.18 -4.21
N ARG A 17 -7.47 22.55 -3.27
CA ARG A 17 -6.73 21.32 -3.58
C ARG A 17 -7.72 20.24 -4.03
N ARG A 18 -7.36 19.51 -5.08
CA ARG A 18 -8.07 18.30 -5.46
C ARG A 18 -7.67 17.19 -4.49
N ILE A 19 -8.66 16.51 -3.93
CA ILE A 19 -8.45 15.33 -3.08
C ILE A 19 -8.61 14.10 -3.97
N GLU A 20 -7.61 13.23 -3.98
CA GLU A 20 -7.67 11.91 -4.60
C GLU A 20 -7.85 10.88 -3.48
N GLY A 21 -8.86 10.05 -3.60
CA GLY A 21 -9.20 9.03 -2.63
C GLY A 21 -8.98 7.63 -3.18
N SER A 22 -8.59 6.72 -2.28
CA SER A 22 -8.58 5.29 -2.57
C SER A 22 -9.54 4.57 -1.64
N SER A 23 -10.28 3.60 -2.15
CA SER A 23 -11.26 2.81 -1.39
C SER A 23 -10.84 1.35 -1.36
N ALA A 24 -10.74 0.78 -0.17
CA ALA A 24 -10.45 -0.63 0.01
C ALA A 24 -11.60 -1.48 -0.55
N ILE A 25 -11.24 -2.46 -1.36
CA ILE A 25 -12.17 -3.40 -1.98
C ILE A 25 -12.24 -4.65 -1.13
N LEU A 26 -13.44 -4.99 -0.69
CA LEU A 26 -13.69 -6.25 -0.01
C LEU A 26 -13.62 -7.41 -0.99
N LEU A 27 -13.20 -8.58 -0.52
CA LEU A 27 -13.30 -9.84 -1.24
C LEU A 27 -14.59 -10.56 -0.78
N PRO A 28 -15.68 -10.49 -1.53
CA PRO A 28 -16.94 -11.07 -1.11
C PRO A 28 -16.94 -12.59 -1.30
N PHE A 29 -17.74 -13.28 -0.48
CA PHE A 29 -17.93 -14.72 -0.54
C PHE A 29 -19.40 -15.07 -0.73
N LEU A 30 -19.65 -16.14 -1.48
CA LEU A 30 -20.96 -16.77 -1.60
C LEU A 30 -21.29 -17.56 -0.32
N ALA A 31 -22.54 -17.94 -0.16
CA ALA A 31 -23.00 -18.73 0.99
C ALA A 31 -22.31 -20.10 1.10
N ASN A 32 -21.79 -20.65 0.02
CA ASN A 32 -21.03 -21.90 -0.03
C ASN A 32 -19.53 -21.73 0.30
N GLY A 33 -19.08 -20.49 0.62
CA GLY A 33 -17.69 -20.17 0.93
C GLY A 33 -16.80 -19.91 -0.27
N GLU A 34 -17.31 -19.98 -1.49
CA GLU A 34 -16.54 -19.59 -2.69
C GLU A 34 -16.48 -18.07 -2.84
N ILE A 35 -15.43 -17.58 -3.50
CA ILE A 35 -15.29 -16.14 -3.78
C ILE A 35 -16.32 -15.71 -4.81
N ASP A 36 -17.10 -14.69 -4.48
CA ASP A 36 -18.03 -14.03 -5.40
C ASP A 36 -17.28 -13.04 -6.32
N TRP A 37 -16.73 -13.56 -7.40
CA TRP A 37 -16.03 -12.74 -8.39
C TRP A 37 -16.94 -11.77 -9.13
N VAL A 38 -18.25 -12.07 -9.22
CA VAL A 38 -19.23 -11.14 -9.82
C VAL A 38 -19.44 -9.94 -8.90
N GLY A 39 -19.65 -10.20 -7.62
CA GLY A 39 -19.74 -9.16 -6.59
C GLY A 39 -18.46 -8.33 -6.47
N PHE A 40 -17.30 -8.98 -6.51
CA PHE A 40 -16.00 -8.29 -6.52
C PHE A 40 -15.87 -7.34 -7.72
N THR A 41 -16.13 -7.83 -8.93
CA THR A 41 -16.08 -7.02 -10.17
C THR A 41 -17.03 -5.83 -10.08
N ALA A 42 -18.25 -6.05 -9.62
CA ALA A 42 -19.25 -4.99 -9.45
C ALA A 42 -18.80 -3.95 -8.40
N HIS A 43 -18.11 -4.38 -7.34
CA HIS A 43 -17.57 -3.46 -6.32
C HIS A 43 -16.45 -2.59 -6.91
N VAL A 44 -15.49 -3.18 -7.61
CA VAL A 44 -14.42 -2.43 -8.29
C VAL A 44 -15.02 -1.40 -9.26
N ARG A 45 -15.97 -1.83 -10.10
CA ARG A 45 -16.64 -0.96 -11.09
C ARG A 45 -17.34 0.22 -10.43
N ARG A 46 -18.09 0.00 -9.35
CA ARG A 46 -18.76 1.08 -8.59
C ARG A 46 -17.75 2.05 -7.99
N THR A 47 -16.64 1.56 -7.46
CA THR A 47 -15.56 2.40 -6.90
C THR A 47 -14.96 3.31 -7.97
N VAL A 48 -14.65 2.76 -9.14
CA VAL A 48 -14.13 3.53 -10.29
C VAL A 48 -15.16 4.56 -10.78
N ALA A 49 -16.44 4.19 -10.87
CA ALA A 49 -17.52 5.08 -11.28
C ALA A 49 -17.73 6.23 -10.28
N ALA A 50 -17.48 6.00 -8.99
CA ALA A 50 -17.52 7.03 -7.95
C ALA A 50 -16.30 7.98 -7.98
N GLY A 51 -15.35 7.77 -8.89
CA GLY A 51 -14.13 8.59 -9.00
C GLY A 51 -13.07 8.27 -7.96
N LEU A 52 -13.16 7.12 -7.29
CA LEU A 52 -12.17 6.63 -6.32
C LEU A 52 -11.26 5.60 -6.98
N ALA A 53 -10.01 5.54 -6.53
CA ALA A 53 -9.08 4.49 -6.91
C ALA A 53 -9.36 3.21 -6.10
N PRO A 54 -9.51 2.04 -6.74
CA PRO A 54 -9.59 0.78 -6.00
C PRO A 54 -8.31 0.49 -5.23
N ALA A 55 -8.43 -0.01 -3.99
CA ALA A 55 -7.33 -0.60 -3.22
C ALA A 55 -7.64 -2.07 -3.01
N VAL A 56 -6.98 -2.95 -3.76
CA VAL A 56 -7.27 -4.38 -3.79
C VAL A 56 -6.20 -5.18 -3.05
N ASN A 57 -6.50 -6.42 -2.70
CA ASN A 57 -5.59 -7.27 -1.94
C ASN A 57 -5.08 -6.60 -0.64
N MET A 58 -5.92 -5.74 -0.05
CA MET A 58 -5.66 -5.13 1.25
C MET A 58 -6.03 -6.12 2.36
N ASP A 59 -5.78 -5.75 3.62
CA ASP A 59 -6.24 -6.50 4.79
C ASP A 59 -7.76 -6.74 4.77
N THR A 60 -8.54 -5.75 4.38
CA THR A 60 -10.00 -5.85 4.18
C THR A 60 -10.42 -6.77 3.04
N GLY A 61 -9.52 -7.10 2.14
CA GLY A 61 -9.68 -8.11 1.07
C GLY A 61 -8.96 -9.40 1.38
N PHE A 62 -8.67 -9.66 2.66
CA PHE A 62 -7.96 -10.85 3.15
C PHE A 62 -6.58 -11.06 2.52
N GLY A 63 -5.88 -9.96 2.16
CA GLY A 63 -4.60 -10.00 1.46
C GLY A 63 -3.53 -10.87 2.12
N ASN A 64 -3.58 -11.04 3.43
CA ASN A 64 -2.70 -11.92 4.20
C ASN A 64 -3.14 -13.38 4.25
N LEU A 65 -4.32 -13.75 3.72
CA LEU A 65 -4.89 -15.10 3.81
C LEU A 65 -5.12 -15.74 2.43
N ILE A 66 -5.13 -14.95 1.36
CA ILE A 66 -5.34 -15.43 0.00
C ILE A 66 -4.04 -15.88 -0.65
N ASP A 67 -4.12 -16.88 -1.52
CA ASP A 67 -2.99 -17.35 -2.32
C ASP A 67 -2.69 -16.45 -3.53
N ASP A 68 -1.60 -16.74 -4.22
CA ASP A 68 -1.17 -15.96 -5.39
C ASP A 68 -2.11 -16.08 -6.58
N THR A 69 -2.87 -17.17 -6.70
CA THR A 69 -3.88 -17.35 -7.76
C THR A 69 -5.02 -16.35 -7.56
N ILE A 70 -5.53 -16.26 -6.34
CA ILE A 70 -6.59 -15.32 -5.97
C ILE A 70 -6.10 -13.89 -6.10
N ARG A 71 -4.88 -13.58 -5.62
CA ARG A 71 -4.26 -12.24 -5.75
C ARG A 71 -4.18 -11.82 -7.21
N ARG A 72 -3.66 -12.69 -8.08
CA ARG A 72 -3.52 -12.43 -9.50
C ARG A 72 -4.88 -12.19 -10.16
N LYS A 73 -5.90 -12.99 -9.84
CA LYS A 73 -7.24 -12.84 -10.39
C LYS A 73 -7.88 -11.51 -9.96
N ALA A 74 -7.72 -11.11 -8.70
CA ALA A 74 -8.18 -9.81 -8.22
C ALA A 74 -7.49 -8.64 -8.97
N LEU A 75 -6.18 -8.74 -9.21
CA LEU A 75 -5.42 -7.75 -9.98
C LEU A 75 -5.88 -7.69 -11.44
N GLN A 76 -6.09 -8.83 -12.10
CA GLN A 76 -6.58 -8.90 -13.48
C GLN A 76 -7.95 -8.23 -13.65
N ILE A 77 -8.89 -8.54 -12.75
CA ILE A 77 -10.21 -7.92 -12.76
C ILE A 77 -10.08 -6.41 -12.54
N THR A 78 -9.26 -5.99 -11.57
CA THR A 78 -9.08 -4.57 -11.25
C THR A 78 -8.47 -3.81 -12.43
N GLN A 79 -7.45 -4.36 -13.07
CA GLN A 79 -6.83 -3.80 -14.28
C GLN A 79 -7.87 -3.60 -15.39
N ALA A 80 -8.69 -4.60 -15.64
CA ALA A 80 -9.74 -4.52 -16.67
C ALA A 80 -10.78 -3.43 -16.35
N GLU A 81 -11.27 -3.38 -15.11
CA GLU A 81 -12.33 -2.45 -14.71
C GLU A 81 -11.83 -1.00 -14.53
N THR A 82 -10.56 -0.80 -14.24
CA THR A 82 -9.98 0.56 -14.16
C THR A 82 -9.71 1.18 -15.53
N GLY A 83 -9.57 0.36 -16.58
CA GLY A 83 -9.26 0.85 -17.91
C GLY A 83 -7.97 1.66 -17.98
N GLY A 84 -6.95 1.27 -17.22
CA GLY A 84 -5.66 1.96 -17.14
C GLY A 84 -5.63 3.14 -16.14
N LYS A 85 -6.71 3.42 -15.43
CA LYS A 85 -6.68 4.38 -14.33
C LYS A 85 -5.90 3.83 -13.14
N TRP A 86 -5.37 4.73 -12.33
CA TRP A 86 -4.61 4.40 -11.14
C TRP A 86 -5.40 3.57 -10.13
N PHE A 87 -4.76 2.55 -9.57
CA PHE A 87 -5.21 1.77 -8.43
C PHE A 87 -4.03 1.34 -7.56
N VAL A 88 -4.29 0.91 -6.35
CA VAL A 88 -3.28 0.40 -5.43
C VAL A 88 -3.58 -1.05 -5.05
N ALA A 89 -2.55 -1.80 -4.70
CA ALA A 89 -2.71 -3.19 -4.26
C ALA A 89 -1.73 -3.57 -3.16
N GLY A 90 -2.19 -4.39 -2.21
CA GLY A 90 -1.39 -4.85 -1.09
C GLY A 90 -0.28 -5.81 -1.51
N ALA A 91 0.96 -5.49 -1.12
CA ALA A 91 2.11 -6.36 -1.20
C ALA A 91 2.37 -6.96 0.19
N PHE A 92 1.92 -8.19 0.38
CA PHE A 92 2.08 -8.93 1.63
C PHE A 92 3.20 -9.95 1.51
N VAL A 93 4.06 -9.97 2.53
CA VAL A 93 5.02 -11.06 2.76
C VAL A 93 4.52 -11.88 3.94
N LEU A 94 4.24 -13.15 3.68
CA LEU A 94 3.70 -14.09 4.67
C LEU A 94 4.87 -14.80 5.36
N ASP A 95 5.46 -14.12 6.32
CA ASP A 95 6.54 -14.65 7.16
C ASP A 95 6.03 -15.05 8.56
N GLN A 96 6.92 -15.55 9.39
CA GLN A 96 6.63 -16.04 10.74
C GLN A 96 7.39 -15.22 11.80
N PRO A 97 6.95 -15.24 13.06
CA PRO A 97 7.72 -14.63 14.15
C PRO A 97 9.17 -15.07 14.16
N GLY A 98 10.09 -14.11 14.21
CA GLY A 98 11.53 -14.36 14.16
C GLY A 98 12.13 -14.45 12.75
N ALA A 99 11.34 -14.32 11.69
CA ALA A 99 11.86 -14.26 10.32
C ALA A 99 12.79 -13.06 10.14
N ALA A 100 13.78 -13.23 9.27
CA ALA A 100 14.57 -12.12 8.75
C ALA A 100 13.80 -11.36 7.66
N PHE A 101 14.20 -10.11 7.41
CA PHE A 101 13.67 -9.34 6.28
C PHE A 101 13.97 -10.02 4.94
N ASP A 102 12.94 -10.28 4.16
CA ASP A 102 13.01 -10.93 2.84
C ASP A 102 12.66 -9.93 1.73
N LEU A 103 13.69 -9.29 1.16
CA LEU A 103 13.54 -8.36 0.05
C LEU A 103 12.99 -9.04 -1.21
N ASP A 104 13.40 -10.28 -1.49
CA ASP A 104 12.98 -11.00 -2.70
C ASP A 104 11.49 -11.34 -2.62
N ALA A 105 10.96 -11.63 -1.44
CA ALA A 105 9.53 -11.84 -1.25
C ALA A 105 8.74 -10.55 -1.54
N TYR A 106 9.20 -9.40 -1.05
CA TYR A 106 8.61 -8.11 -1.40
C TYR A 106 8.72 -7.81 -2.90
N ALA A 107 9.89 -8.03 -3.50
CA ALA A 107 10.12 -7.80 -4.93
C ALA A 107 9.15 -8.60 -5.80
N ARG A 108 8.90 -9.89 -5.49
CA ARG A 108 7.92 -10.72 -6.21
C ARG A 108 6.50 -10.16 -6.14
N GLN A 109 6.05 -9.70 -4.96
CA GLN A 109 4.72 -9.10 -4.80
C GLN A 109 4.61 -7.76 -5.53
N ILE A 110 5.65 -6.95 -5.47
CA ILE A 110 5.74 -5.67 -6.18
C ILE A 110 5.65 -5.88 -7.68
N GLU A 111 6.45 -6.79 -8.22
CA GLU A 111 6.46 -7.13 -9.64
C GLU A 111 5.09 -7.60 -10.12
N LEU A 112 4.44 -8.49 -9.37
CA LEU A 112 3.10 -8.97 -9.69
C LEU A 112 2.10 -7.80 -9.79
N ILE A 113 2.13 -6.86 -8.84
CA ILE A 113 1.24 -5.70 -8.83
C ILE A 113 1.52 -4.78 -10.01
N GLN A 114 2.80 -4.50 -10.30
CA GLN A 114 3.22 -3.62 -11.39
C GLN A 114 2.89 -4.20 -12.77
N GLN A 115 3.00 -5.51 -12.96
CA GLN A 115 2.59 -6.21 -14.19
C GLN A 115 1.12 -5.96 -14.55
N HIS A 116 0.28 -5.65 -13.54
CA HIS A 116 -1.12 -5.31 -13.72
C HIS A 116 -1.39 -3.80 -13.68
N GLY A 117 -0.36 -2.96 -13.65
CA GLY A 117 -0.47 -1.51 -13.63
C GLY A 117 -0.85 -0.90 -12.27
N GLY A 118 -0.81 -1.68 -11.20
CA GLY A 118 -1.07 -1.22 -9.83
C GLY A 118 0.13 -0.55 -9.17
N THR A 119 -0.13 0.31 -8.19
CA THR A 119 0.89 0.84 -7.28
C THR A 119 0.93 -0.02 -6.02
N PRO A 120 2.10 -0.55 -5.60
CA PRO A 120 2.19 -1.38 -4.41
C PRO A 120 1.89 -0.62 -3.13
N VAL A 121 1.15 -1.24 -2.23
CA VAL A 121 1.02 -0.86 -0.83
C VAL A 121 1.86 -1.83 -0.01
N ILE A 122 2.93 -1.35 0.58
CA ILE A 122 3.86 -2.20 1.33
C ILE A 122 3.29 -2.47 2.71
N PHE A 123 2.81 -3.67 2.92
CA PHE A 123 2.39 -4.15 4.23
C PHE A 123 3.59 -4.56 5.08
N GLN A 124 3.47 -4.34 6.37
CA GLN A 124 4.45 -4.82 7.34
C GLN A 124 4.46 -6.35 7.39
N SER A 125 5.59 -6.91 7.80
CA SER A 125 5.80 -8.33 8.08
C SER A 125 6.67 -8.47 9.33
N TYR A 126 6.78 -9.65 9.89
CA TYR A 126 7.65 -9.88 11.06
C TYR A 126 9.10 -9.50 10.75
N GLY A 127 9.64 -9.92 9.61
CA GLY A 127 11.01 -9.62 9.21
C GLY A 127 11.26 -8.13 8.97
N LEU A 128 10.23 -7.39 8.51
CA LEU A 128 10.35 -5.94 8.30
C LEU A 128 10.30 -5.18 9.64
N THR A 129 9.45 -5.59 10.57
CA THR A 129 9.23 -4.83 11.81
C THR A 129 10.14 -5.23 12.95
N ASN A 130 10.69 -6.45 12.92
CA ASN A 130 11.61 -6.97 13.95
C ASN A 130 13.06 -6.53 13.69
N GLN A 131 13.24 -5.23 13.43
CA GLN A 131 14.53 -4.61 13.11
C GLN A 131 14.71 -3.32 13.91
N THR A 132 15.94 -2.79 13.92
CA THR A 132 16.20 -1.44 14.43
C THR A 132 15.58 -0.40 13.47
N ASP A 133 15.41 0.82 13.95
CA ASP A 133 14.85 1.91 13.14
C ASP A 133 15.68 2.17 11.89
N GLU A 134 17.01 2.13 11.99
CA GLU A 134 17.92 2.28 10.86
C GLU A 134 17.73 1.16 9.82
N GLN A 135 17.65 -0.10 10.29
CA GLN A 135 17.43 -1.25 9.40
C GLN A 135 16.06 -1.22 8.73
N ILE A 136 15.03 -0.71 9.40
CA ILE A 136 13.71 -0.50 8.78
C ILE A 136 13.81 0.52 7.65
N VAL A 137 14.51 1.63 7.86
CA VAL A 137 14.75 2.62 6.81
C VAL A 137 15.49 2.01 5.63
N ASP A 138 16.57 1.26 5.89
CA ASP A 138 17.34 0.58 4.85
C ASP A 138 16.51 -0.45 4.08
N ALA A 139 15.63 -1.18 4.76
CA ALA A 139 14.70 -2.11 4.13
C ALA A 139 13.74 -1.40 3.15
N TYR A 140 13.16 -0.28 3.56
CA TYR A 140 12.32 0.53 2.66
C TYR A 140 13.12 1.16 1.50
N VAL A 141 14.35 1.56 1.71
CA VAL A 141 15.26 2.02 0.63
C VAL A 141 15.52 0.89 -0.36
N ALA A 142 15.71 -0.35 0.11
CA ALA A 142 15.88 -1.51 -0.74
C ALA A 142 14.59 -1.83 -1.55
N ILE A 143 13.43 -1.82 -0.89
CA ILE A 143 12.10 -1.96 -1.53
C ILE A 143 11.89 -0.90 -2.62
N ALA A 144 12.28 0.35 -2.35
CA ALA A 144 12.11 1.46 -3.29
C ALA A 144 12.86 1.29 -4.62
N ARG A 145 13.88 0.43 -4.67
CA ARG A 145 14.58 0.08 -5.92
C ARG A 145 13.72 -0.78 -6.85
N HIS A 146 12.78 -1.55 -6.28
CA HIS A 146 11.83 -2.37 -7.05
C HIS A 146 10.53 -1.62 -7.35
N ALA A 147 10.19 -0.62 -6.53
CA ALA A 147 9.00 0.19 -6.70
C ALA A 147 9.33 1.69 -6.56
N PRO A 148 9.62 2.41 -7.65
CA PRO A 148 9.91 3.85 -7.60
C PRO A 148 8.76 4.68 -7.00
N ARG A 149 7.56 4.11 -7.00
CA ARG A 149 6.37 4.66 -6.34
C ARG A 149 5.65 3.55 -5.58
N PHE A 150 5.46 3.73 -4.30
CA PHE A 150 4.68 2.83 -3.44
C PHE A 150 3.98 3.62 -2.33
N VAL A 151 3.06 2.97 -1.65
CA VAL A 151 2.42 3.48 -0.42
C VAL A 151 2.96 2.64 0.74
N GLY A 152 3.54 3.30 1.75
CA GLY A 152 3.83 2.64 3.03
C GLY A 152 2.54 2.46 3.82
N PHE A 153 2.36 1.30 4.43
CA PHE A 153 1.18 1.00 5.22
C PHE A 153 1.61 0.53 6.61
N GLU A 154 1.14 1.23 7.64
CA GLU A 154 1.48 0.97 9.02
C GLU A 154 0.26 0.42 9.76
N LEU A 155 0.45 -0.65 10.52
CA LEU A 155 -0.56 -1.26 11.36
C LEU A 155 -0.06 -1.33 12.81
N GLY A 156 -0.94 -1.05 13.76
CA GLY A 156 -0.68 -1.38 15.16
C GLY A 156 -0.88 -2.87 15.43
N GLN A 157 -0.26 -3.38 16.51
CA GLN A 157 -0.34 -4.79 16.91
C GLN A 157 -1.77 -5.29 17.15
N MET A 158 -2.72 -4.38 17.43
CA MET A 158 -4.12 -4.75 17.59
C MET A 158 -4.78 -5.21 16.28
N PHE A 159 -4.20 -4.82 15.13
CA PHE A 159 -4.70 -5.22 13.80
C PHE A 159 -3.91 -6.36 13.20
N ALA A 160 -2.61 -6.41 13.48
CA ALA A 160 -1.73 -7.46 12.98
C ALA A 160 -0.62 -7.75 14.00
N PRO A 161 -0.36 -9.03 14.34
CA PRO A 161 0.63 -9.36 15.36
C PRO A 161 2.07 -8.92 15.01
N PHE A 162 2.36 -8.74 13.72
CA PHE A 162 3.60 -8.16 13.20
C PHE A 162 3.58 -6.62 13.11
N GLY A 163 2.46 -5.99 13.46
CA GLY A 163 2.29 -4.54 13.34
C GLY A 163 3.21 -3.77 14.28
N LYS A 164 3.78 -2.68 13.80
CA LYS A 164 4.65 -1.77 14.56
C LYS A 164 4.33 -0.34 14.17
N ILE A 165 4.00 0.49 15.14
CA ILE A 165 3.94 1.93 14.94
C ILE A 165 5.37 2.46 14.89
N TYR A 166 5.76 3.04 13.77
CA TYR A 166 7.12 3.52 13.55
C TYR A 166 7.43 4.77 14.37
N SER A 167 8.68 4.89 14.76
CA SER A 167 9.18 6.09 15.41
C SER A 167 9.25 7.28 14.44
N LEU A 168 9.35 8.49 14.98
CA LEU A 168 9.58 9.68 14.16
C LEU A 168 10.93 9.62 13.42
N GLU A 169 11.90 8.89 13.93
CA GLU A 169 13.20 8.70 13.29
C GLU A 169 13.05 7.86 12.01
N VAL A 170 12.28 6.77 12.05
CA VAL A 170 11.95 5.99 10.86
C VAL A 170 11.24 6.88 9.82
N TYR A 171 10.22 7.64 10.23
CA TYR A 171 9.54 8.56 9.31
C TYR A 171 10.48 9.60 8.69
N ARG A 172 11.39 10.18 9.47
CA ARG A 172 12.40 11.12 8.94
C ARG A 172 13.30 10.45 7.91
N GLY A 173 13.77 9.23 8.18
CA GLY A 173 14.58 8.45 7.24
C GLY A 173 13.83 8.13 5.96
N LEU A 174 12.59 7.69 6.06
CA LEU A 174 11.73 7.40 4.90
C LEU A 174 11.50 8.66 4.04
N MET A 175 11.21 9.80 4.67
CA MET A 175 10.97 11.07 3.97
C MET A 175 12.23 11.68 3.36
N ALA A 176 13.40 11.38 3.91
CA ALA A 176 14.70 11.82 3.38
C ALA A 176 15.17 10.96 2.20
N SER A 177 14.63 9.73 2.05
CA SER A 177 14.99 8.85 0.95
C SER A 177 14.45 9.41 -0.38
N PRO A 178 15.29 9.59 -1.41
CA PRO A 178 14.87 10.18 -2.69
C PRO A 178 13.80 9.36 -3.43
N ASN A 179 13.64 8.10 -3.07
CA ASN A 179 12.68 7.16 -3.68
C ASN A 179 11.49 6.82 -2.77
N ALA A 180 11.52 7.17 -1.50
CA ALA A 180 10.37 7.06 -0.62
C ALA A 180 9.46 8.26 -0.89
N SER A 181 8.65 8.19 -1.93
CA SER A 181 7.57 9.16 -2.09
C SER A 181 6.59 8.95 -0.94
N ALA A 182 6.59 9.86 0.03
CA ALA A 182 5.36 10.18 0.74
C ALA A 182 4.25 10.27 -0.31
N PRO A 183 2.95 10.05 0.01
CA PRO A 183 1.89 10.13 -0.97
C PRO A 183 2.06 11.41 -1.78
N SER A 184 2.73 11.28 -2.92
CA SER A 184 3.06 12.41 -3.75
C SER A 184 1.74 12.89 -4.33
N THR A 185 1.32 14.07 -3.92
CA THR A 185 0.43 14.88 -4.75
C THR A 185 0.95 14.83 -6.19
N PRO A 186 0.14 14.41 -7.17
CA PRO A 186 0.55 14.44 -8.55
C PRO A 186 1.02 15.87 -8.88
N ARG A 187 2.20 15.97 -9.46
CA ARG A 187 2.64 17.24 -10.04
C ARG A 187 1.59 17.62 -11.07
N SER A 188 0.95 18.76 -10.88
CA SER A 188 0.09 19.36 -11.88
C SER A 188 0.90 19.50 -13.17
N VAL A 189 0.53 18.76 -14.21
CA VAL A 189 0.92 19.08 -15.58
C VAL A 189 0.15 20.35 -15.90
N ALA A 190 0.85 21.48 -15.90
CA ALA A 190 0.30 22.71 -16.48
C ALA A 190 0.24 22.50 -17.99
N THR A 191 -0.95 22.57 -18.54
CA THR A 191 -1.24 22.90 -19.95
C THR A 191 -1.30 24.40 -20.09
#